data_b9d2ed2b2be7387f00885010f798df20
#
_entry.id   b9d2ed2b2be7387f00885010f798df20
#
_cell.length_a   1.000
_cell.length_b   1.000
_cell.length_c   1.000
_cell.angle_alpha   90.00
_cell.angle_beta   90.00
_cell.angle_gamma   90.00
#
_symmetry.space_group_name_H-M   'P 1'
#
loop_
_entity.id
_entity.type
_entity.pdbx_description
1 polymer ?
#
loop_
_entity_poly.entity_id
_entity_poly.type
_entity_poly.pdbx_seq_one_letter_code
_entity_poly.pdbx_strand_id
1 'polypeptide(L)'
;MFNYKEFMGKKLKIAGWIAIGGLAGVLTTVSIQTVARSNMAPLPLEELQQLAAVFSMVKSDYVEPVDEKKLISDAITGMVASLDPHSQYYDKKTFKEFREGTTGRFVGVGIEITQEEGLVKIVSPIEGSPAFRAGMKSGDLITKIDDTAVKGLSLNEAVKRMRGEPGTKVMLTIYRKDENRTFPVSIVREEIKTQSVKGKVMEPGFGWIRLSQFQERSVDDFTKKLEELYKQEPKMRGLVLDLRNDPGGLLDAAVAVSAIFLPDNVVVVSTNGQLAESKFAYKTSPEYYRRSGGNDPVVRLHQATKGVYKTVPLVVLVNEGSASASEIVAGALQDHKRATIMGSQTFGKGSVQTVRQLGTDTALKITTARYYTPNGRSIQAKGIVPDVLLDDTAEGSPYAILRMREADLDKHLESGQGNANKDKEQEKAREKAREEAMKRLEEESKKPNSERRPPEFGSDKDFQLEQAIKRLKGQPVLASKTQTERTAEKKDQ
;
A
#
# COMPACT_ATOMS: atom_id res chain seq x y z
N MET A 1 29.69 -75.22 -36.69
CA MET A 1 28.79 -74.52 -37.61
C MET A 1 28.02 -73.46 -36.78
N PHE A 2 28.47 -72.23 -36.79
CA PHE A 2 27.78 -71.10 -36.04
C PHE A 2 26.51 -70.79 -36.79
N ASN A 3 25.39 -70.71 -36.10
CA ASN A 3 24.04 -70.52 -36.63
C ASN A 3 23.81 -69.05 -37.02
N TYR A 4 24.23 -68.65 -38.20
CA TYR A 4 24.20 -67.24 -38.73
C TYR A 4 22.79 -66.63 -38.83
N LYS A 5 21.73 -67.53 -38.94
CA LYS A 5 20.32 -67.10 -39.02
C LYS A 5 19.78 -66.57 -37.69
N GLU A 6 20.22 -67.14 -36.56
CA GLU A 6 19.75 -66.68 -35.23
C GLU A 6 20.34 -65.33 -34.80
N PHE A 7 21.60 -65.11 -35.23
CA PHE A 7 22.30 -63.83 -34.92
C PHE A 7 21.73 -62.66 -35.72
N MET A 8 21.29 -62.83 -36.96
CA MET A 8 20.67 -61.84 -37.82
C MET A 8 19.25 -61.50 -37.32
N GLY A 9 18.49 -62.46 -36.84
CA GLY A 9 17.15 -62.26 -36.28
C GLY A 9 17.16 -61.40 -34.99
N LYS A 10 18.18 -61.56 -34.13
CA LYS A 10 18.32 -60.75 -32.91
C LYS A 10 18.68 -59.30 -33.22
N LYS A 11 19.60 -59.04 -34.20
CA LYS A 11 19.95 -57.70 -34.62
C LYS A 11 18.81 -56.97 -35.30
N LEU A 12 17.97 -57.63 -36.08
CA LEU A 12 16.76 -57.03 -36.69
C LEU A 12 15.72 -56.66 -35.63
N LYS A 13 15.53 -57.51 -34.61
CA LYS A 13 14.61 -57.18 -33.48
C LYS A 13 15.09 -55.98 -32.66
N ILE A 14 16.39 -55.89 -32.37
CA ILE A 14 16.98 -54.74 -31.66
C ILE A 14 16.84 -53.45 -32.49
N ALA A 15 17.14 -53.50 -33.78
CA ALA A 15 16.96 -52.36 -34.68
C ALA A 15 15.48 -51.90 -34.76
N GLY A 16 14.52 -52.87 -34.75
CA GLY A 16 13.10 -52.57 -34.69
C GLY A 16 12.67 -51.86 -33.39
N TRP A 17 13.18 -52.33 -32.25
CA TRP A 17 12.92 -51.66 -30.95
C TRP A 17 13.51 -50.27 -30.84
N ILE A 18 14.70 -50.04 -31.39
CA ILE A 18 15.35 -48.72 -31.44
C ILE A 18 14.53 -47.77 -32.35
N ALA A 19 14.07 -48.25 -33.50
CA ALA A 19 13.24 -47.46 -34.41
C ALA A 19 11.88 -47.06 -33.78
N ILE A 20 11.24 -48.04 -33.10
CA ILE A 20 9.96 -47.77 -32.37
C ILE A 20 10.18 -46.80 -31.20
N GLY A 21 11.25 -46.96 -30.43
CA GLY A 21 11.62 -46.01 -29.35
C GLY A 21 11.94 -44.63 -29.86
N GLY A 22 12.64 -44.52 -30.99
CA GLY A 22 12.93 -43.21 -31.64
C GLY A 22 11.64 -42.52 -32.15
N LEU A 23 10.75 -43.27 -32.81
CA LEU A 23 9.46 -42.74 -33.27
C LEU A 23 8.53 -42.33 -32.10
N ALA A 24 8.48 -43.11 -31.06
CA ALA A 24 7.69 -42.79 -29.84
C ALA A 24 8.29 -41.53 -29.14
N GLY A 25 9.61 -41.42 -29.07
CA GLY A 25 10.28 -40.25 -28.50
C GLY A 25 10.03 -38.99 -29.31
N VAL A 26 10.07 -39.06 -30.65
CA VAL A 26 9.74 -37.92 -31.52
C VAL A 26 8.26 -37.52 -31.40
N LEU A 27 7.34 -38.49 -31.39
CA LEU A 27 5.91 -38.27 -31.24
C LEU A 27 5.55 -37.65 -29.87
N THR A 28 6.17 -38.09 -28.77
CA THR A 28 5.97 -37.49 -27.46
C THR A 28 6.55 -36.07 -27.38
N THR A 29 7.73 -35.83 -27.96
CA THR A 29 8.35 -34.51 -27.97
C THR A 29 7.52 -33.51 -28.79
N VAL A 30 7.04 -33.94 -29.98
CA VAL A 30 6.15 -33.12 -30.83
C VAL A 30 4.81 -32.86 -30.14
N SER A 31 4.24 -33.87 -29.47
CA SER A 31 2.97 -33.70 -28.73
C SER A 31 3.11 -32.72 -27.54
N ILE A 32 4.20 -32.79 -26.78
CA ILE A 32 4.48 -31.86 -25.67
C ILE A 32 4.71 -30.44 -26.21
N GLN A 33 5.43 -30.29 -27.34
CA GLN A 33 5.63 -28.98 -27.97
C GLN A 33 4.33 -28.40 -28.54
N THR A 34 3.41 -29.22 -29.06
CA THR A 34 2.12 -28.76 -29.60
C THR A 34 1.19 -28.33 -28.47
N VAL A 35 1.14 -29.06 -27.35
CA VAL A 35 0.35 -28.70 -26.16
C VAL A 35 0.91 -27.42 -25.49
N ALA A 36 2.24 -27.27 -25.44
CA ALA A 36 2.87 -26.05 -24.92
C ALA A 36 2.64 -24.82 -25.83
N ARG A 37 2.52 -25.01 -27.14
CA ARG A 37 2.22 -23.93 -28.12
C ARG A 37 0.75 -23.54 -28.16
N SER A 38 -0.17 -24.42 -27.83
CA SER A 38 -1.61 -24.14 -27.92
C SER A 38 -2.14 -23.13 -26.91
N ASN A 39 -1.37 -22.79 -25.87
CA ASN A 39 -1.75 -21.82 -24.83
C ASN A 39 -0.99 -20.48 -24.88
N MET A 40 -0.08 -20.29 -25.84
CA MET A 40 0.58 -19.00 -26.05
C MET A 40 0.02 -18.34 -27.30
N ALA A 41 -0.60 -17.17 -27.12
CA ALA A 41 -0.96 -16.32 -28.27
C ALA A 41 0.31 -16.08 -29.13
N PRO A 42 0.20 -16.10 -30.48
CA PRO A 42 1.35 -15.85 -31.34
C PRO A 42 1.97 -14.49 -31.01
N LEU A 43 3.30 -14.45 -30.90
CA LEU A 43 4.01 -13.19 -30.66
C LEU A 43 3.79 -12.26 -31.87
N PRO A 44 3.55 -10.96 -31.65
CA PRO A 44 3.40 -9.96 -32.71
C PRO A 44 4.77 -9.63 -33.32
N LEU A 45 5.24 -10.49 -34.21
CA LEU A 45 6.61 -10.42 -34.73
C LEU A 45 6.91 -9.17 -35.53
N GLU A 46 5.92 -8.65 -36.29
CA GLU A 46 6.07 -7.42 -37.07
C GLU A 46 6.27 -6.21 -36.17
N GLU A 47 5.47 -6.09 -35.10
CA GLU A 47 5.56 -5.01 -34.11
C GLU A 47 6.86 -5.11 -33.30
N LEU A 48 7.31 -6.32 -32.98
CA LEU A 48 8.62 -6.53 -32.30
C LEU A 48 9.79 -6.15 -33.22
N GLN A 49 9.70 -6.41 -34.54
CA GLN A 49 10.69 -5.96 -35.51
C GLN A 49 10.71 -4.44 -35.63
N GLN A 50 9.53 -3.77 -35.64
CA GLN A 50 9.44 -2.32 -35.63
C GLN A 50 10.08 -1.72 -34.37
N LEU A 51 9.80 -2.30 -33.19
CA LEU A 51 10.42 -1.88 -31.93
C LEU A 51 11.96 -1.98 -32.00
N ALA A 52 12.48 -3.10 -32.52
CA ALA A 52 13.92 -3.29 -32.71
C ALA A 52 14.53 -2.29 -33.71
N ALA A 53 13.81 -1.97 -34.81
CA ALA A 53 14.27 -0.98 -35.79
C ALA A 53 14.31 0.43 -35.16
N VAL A 54 13.28 0.83 -34.41
CA VAL A 54 13.24 2.11 -33.68
C VAL A 54 14.40 2.18 -32.68
N PHE A 55 14.62 1.12 -31.90
CA PHE A 55 15.76 1.05 -30.97
C PHE A 55 17.10 1.28 -31.69
N SER A 56 17.29 0.61 -32.85
CA SER A 56 18.52 0.76 -33.65
C SER A 56 18.70 2.19 -34.15
N MET A 57 17.62 2.81 -34.69
CA MET A 57 17.66 4.20 -35.19
C MET A 57 17.97 5.19 -34.07
N VAL A 58 17.31 5.04 -32.89
CA VAL A 58 17.61 5.90 -31.73
C VAL A 58 19.07 5.77 -31.32
N LYS A 59 19.60 4.56 -31.33
CA LYS A 59 21.04 4.33 -30.99
C LYS A 59 21.98 4.95 -31.98
N SER A 60 21.68 4.89 -33.31
CA SER A 60 22.58 5.37 -34.36
C SER A 60 22.43 6.85 -34.68
N ASP A 61 21.21 7.38 -34.66
CA ASP A 61 20.89 8.67 -35.27
C ASP A 61 20.64 9.78 -34.24
N TYR A 62 20.43 9.42 -32.93
CA TYR A 62 20.23 10.44 -31.92
C TYR A 62 21.48 11.29 -31.71
N VAL A 63 21.26 12.59 -31.46
CA VAL A 63 22.34 13.61 -31.42
C VAL A 63 23.40 13.36 -30.33
N GLU A 64 23.05 12.63 -29.27
CA GLU A 64 23.92 12.28 -28.16
C GLU A 64 23.99 10.77 -27.95
N PRO A 65 25.13 10.21 -27.45
CA PRO A 65 25.19 8.79 -27.08
C PRO A 65 24.13 8.39 -26.09
N VAL A 66 23.44 7.29 -26.35
CA VAL A 66 22.37 6.76 -25.47
C VAL A 66 22.84 5.52 -24.72
N ASP A 67 22.39 5.38 -23.45
CA ASP A 67 22.57 4.15 -22.67
C ASP A 67 21.55 3.12 -23.13
N GLU A 68 21.98 2.05 -23.75
CA GLU A 68 21.13 0.98 -24.28
C GLU A 68 20.27 0.33 -23.19
N LYS A 69 20.86 0.09 -22.01
CA LYS A 69 20.15 -0.55 -20.88
C LYS A 69 19.04 0.36 -20.38
N LYS A 70 19.35 1.66 -20.28
CA LYS A 70 18.35 2.66 -19.89
C LYS A 70 17.24 2.75 -20.92
N LEU A 71 17.56 2.78 -22.21
CA LEU A 71 16.57 2.87 -23.29
C LEU A 71 15.59 1.67 -23.27
N ILE A 72 16.10 0.45 -23.08
CA ILE A 72 15.26 -0.75 -22.93
C ILE A 72 14.41 -0.68 -21.65
N SER A 73 14.99 -0.27 -20.52
CA SER A 73 14.26 -0.10 -19.26
C SER A 73 13.14 0.91 -19.39
N ASP A 74 13.38 2.03 -20.05
CA ASP A 74 12.38 3.08 -20.30
C ASP A 74 11.26 2.58 -21.23
N ALA A 75 11.58 1.80 -22.27
CA ALA A 75 10.59 1.18 -23.15
C ALA A 75 9.67 0.20 -22.38
N ILE A 76 10.24 -0.67 -21.54
CA ILE A 76 9.47 -1.59 -20.69
C ILE A 76 8.59 -0.80 -19.72
N THR A 77 9.16 0.24 -19.10
CA THR A 77 8.43 1.12 -18.16
C THR A 77 7.25 1.77 -18.86
N GLY A 78 7.42 2.32 -20.07
CA GLY A 78 6.35 2.92 -20.86
C GLY A 78 5.23 1.93 -21.21
N MET A 79 5.61 0.73 -21.65
CA MET A 79 4.67 -0.35 -21.95
C MET A 79 3.81 -0.72 -20.73
N VAL A 80 4.43 -0.90 -19.56
CA VAL A 80 3.72 -1.28 -18.33
C VAL A 80 2.87 -0.15 -17.79
N ALA A 81 3.38 1.09 -17.80
CA ALA A 81 2.65 2.29 -17.34
C ALA A 81 1.47 2.67 -18.25
N SER A 82 1.36 2.07 -19.47
CA SER A 82 0.21 2.28 -20.35
C SER A 82 -1.05 1.53 -19.90
N LEU A 83 -0.92 0.52 -19.02
CA LEU A 83 -2.01 -0.37 -18.63
C LEU A 83 -2.95 0.26 -17.59
N ASP A 84 -2.40 0.73 -16.49
CA ASP A 84 -3.12 1.33 -15.36
C ASP A 84 -2.12 2.06 -14.43
N PRO A 85 -2.59 2.90 -13.48
CA PRO A 85 -1.69 3.70 -12.62
C PRO A 85 -0.93 2.89 -11.57
N HIS A 86 -1.22 1.60 -11.40
CA HIS A 86 -0.63 0.74 -10.37
C HIS A 86 0.33 -0.30 -10.91
N SER A 87 0.26 -0.60 -12.21
CA SER A 87 1.20 -1.49 -12.89
C SER A 87 2.54 -0.77 -13.10
N GLN A 88 3.64 -1.44 -12.76
CA GLN A 88 4.96 -0.81 -12.76
C GLN A 88 6.06 -1.82 -13.03
N TYR A 89 7.02 -1.45 -13.86
CA TYR A 89 8.30 -2.13 -13.96
C TYR A 89 9.25 -1.59 -12.88
N TYR A 90 9.92 -2.49 -12.19
CA TYR A 90 10.93 -2.17 -11.21
C TYR A 90 12.33 -2.51 -11.73
N ASP A 91 13.17 -1.50 -11.89
CA ASP A 91 14.60 -1.66 -11.99
C ASP A 91 15.22 -1.99 -10.61
N LYS A 92 16.53 -2.19 -10.57
CA LYS A 92 17.27 -2.53 -9.35
C LYS A 92 17.01 -1.57 -8.18
N LYS A 93 16.95 -0.27 -8.45
CA LYS A 93 16.77 0.76 -7.43
C LYS A 93 15.33 0.76 -6.91
N THR A 94 14.37 0.85 -7.82
CA THR A 94 12.94 0.91 -7.49
C THR A 94 12.43 -0.40 -6.90
N PHE A 95 13.03 -1.55 -7.27
CA PHE A 95 12.70 -2.83 -6.64
C PHE A 95 13.20 -2.91 -5.19
N LYS A 96 14.40 -2.37 -4.91
CA LYS A 96 14.90 -2.25 -3.53
C LYS A 96 13.98 -1.36 -2.69
N GLU A 97 13.59 -0.19 -3.21
CA GLU A 97 12.67 0.74 -2.53
C GLU A 97 11.28 0.11 -2.28
N PHE A 98 10.75 -0.63 -3.25
CA PHE A 98 9.50 -1.39 -3.08
C PHE A 98 9.61 -2.43 -1.96
N ARG A 99 10.70 -3.19 -1.92
CA ARG A 99 10.94 -4.19 -0.86
C ARG A 99 11.08 -3.55 0.51
N GLU A 100 11.79 -2.43 0.62
CA GLU A 100 11.90 -1.66 1.88
C GLU A 100 10.53 -1.22 2.38
N GLY A 101 9.67 -0.68 1.49
CA GLY A 101 8.29 -0.29 1.83
C GLY A 101 7.45 -1.48 2.30
N THR A 102 7.57 -2.64 1.66
CA THR A 102 6.78 -3.84 1.98
C THR A 102 7.23 -4.49 3.29
N THR A 103 8.55 -4.56 3.52
CA THR A 103 9.12 -5.14 4.75
C THR A 103 9.00 -4.21 5.96
N GLY A 104 8.82 -2.91 5.73
CA GLY A 104 8.85 -1.90 6.79
C GLY A 104 10.25 -1.70 7.38
N ARG A 105 11.29 -1.95 6.57
CA ARG A 105 12.70 -1.84 6.97
C ARG A 105 13.47 -1.09 5.91
N PHE A 106 14.23 -0.11 6.33
CA PHE A 106 15.14 0.63 5.45
C PHE A 106 16.43 0.96 6.17
N VAL A 107 17.51 1.19 5.42
CA VAL A 107 18.77 1.58 6.01
C VAL A 107 18.92 3.09 6.01
N GLY A 108 19.22 3.66 7.18
CA GLY A 108 19.37 5.10 7.34
C GLY A 108 19.68 5.52 8.77
N VAL A 109 19.35 6.76 9.10
CA VAL A 109 19.62 7.35 10.42
C VAL A 109 18.45 7.25 11.39
N GLY A 110 17.21 7.04 10.91
CA GLY A 110 16.01 6.86 11.72
C GLY A 110 15.42 8.17 12.25
N ILE A 111 15.05 9.06 11.34
CA ILE A 111 14.36 10.32 11.63
C ILE A 111 13.13 10.47 10.71
N GLU A 112 12.08 11.05 11.25
CA GLU A 112 10.96 11.61 10.50
C GLU A 112 11.26 13.08 10.21
N ILE A 113 11.10 13.50 8.94
CA ILE A 113 11.55 14.81 8.49
C ILE A 113 10.48 15.53 7.67
N THR A 114 10.58 16.86 7.67
CA THR A 114 9.81 17.75 6.79
C THR A 114 10.72 18.85 6.27
N GLN A 115 10.23 19.66 5.36
CA GLN A 115 10.95 20.84 4.87
C GLN A 115 10.42 22.10 5.57
N GLU A 116 11.33 22.94 6.08
CA GLU A 116 11.02 24.23 6.68
C GLU A 116 12.08 25.25 6.22
N GLU A 117 11.65 26.34 5.57
CA GLU A 117 12.51 27.44 5.10
C GLU A 117 13.70 26.99 4.22
N GLY A 118 13.49 25.95 3.40
CA GLY A 118 14.54 25.39 2.53
C GLY A 118 15.55 24.49 3.25
N LEU A 119 15.34 24.20 4.53
CA LEU A 119 16.11 23.25 5.32
C LEU A 119 15.29 21.99 5.61
N VAL A 120 15.98 20.93 6.05
CA VAL A 120 15.33 19.69 6.52
C VAL A 120 15.15 19.80 8.03
N LYS A 121 13.88 19.80 8.46
CA LYS A 121 13.50 19.81 9.89
C LYS A 121 13.24 18.40 10.37
N ILE A 122 13.78 18.03 11.51
CA ILE A 122 13.45 16.79 12.21
C ILE A 122 12.10 16.99 12.90
N VAL A 123 11.09 16.22 12.45
CA VAL A 123 9.79 16.15 13.12
C VAL A 123 9.94 15.34 14.39
N SER A 124 10.54 14.15 14.27
CA SER A 124 10.81 13.26 15.40
C SER A 124 11.94 12.29 15.06
N PRO A 125 12.91 12.04 15.96
CA PRO A 125 13.76 10.87 15.86
C PRO A 125 12.95 9.62 16.22
N ILE A 126 13.13 8.52 15.46
CA ILE A 126 12.50 7.23 15.73
C ILE A 126 13.13 6.64 16.99
N GLU A 127 12.33 6.25 17.97
CA GLU A 127 12.81 5.69 19.23
C GLU A 127 13.74 4.48 19.00
N GLY A 128 14.85 4.42 19.71
CA GLY A 128 15.87 3.38 19.56
C GLY A 128 16.70 3.45 18.27
N SER A 129 16.47 4.41 17.38
CA SER A 129 17.25 4.62 16.16
C SER A 129 18.64 5.22 16.44
N PRO A 130 19.57 5.16 15.46
CA PRO A 130 20.86 5.84 15.58
C PRO A 130 20.74 7.34 15.86
N ALA A 131 19.82 8.03 15.21
CA ALA A 131 19.57 9.47 15.44
C ALA A 131 19.06 9.74 16.86
N PHE A 132 18.14 8.89 17.36
CA PHE A 132 17.65 8.98 18.75
C PHE A 132 18.79 8.81 19.76
N ARG A 133 19.64 7.77 19.59
CA ARG A 133 20.81 7.53 20.45
C ARG A 133 21.86 8.65 20.36
N ALA A 134 21.96 9.31 19.21
CA ALA A 134 22.83 10.47 19.01
C ALA A 134 22.28 11.78 19.61
N GLY A 135 21.13 11.76 20.29
CA GLY A 135 20.55 12.90 20.97
C GLY A 135 19.89 13.95 20.05
N MET A 136 19.48 13.55 18.86
CA MET A 136 18.67 14.40 17.99
C MET A 136 17.30 14.66 18.62
N LYS A 137 16.76 15.86 18.42
CA LYS A 137 15.48 16.30 19.00
C LYS A 137 14.51 16.74 17.91
N SER A 138 13.21 16.68 18.23
CA SER A 138 12.18 17.34 17.43
C SER A 138 12.47 18.83 17.33
N GLY A 139 12.32 19.41 16.14
CA GLY A 139 12.61 20.81 15.87
C GLY A 139 14.04 21.11 15.41
N ASP A 140 14.99 20.17 15.55
CA ASP A 140 16.34 20.32 15.00
C ASP A 140 16.29 20.53 13.48
N LEU A 141 17.14 21.42 12.97
CA LEU A 141 17.29 21.69 11.53
C LEU A 141 18.60 21.11 11.02
N ILE A 142 18.54 20.29 9.98
CA ILE A 142 19.72 19.79 9.30
C ILE A 142 20.16 20.82 8.27
N THR A 143 21.36 21.37 8.43
CA THR A 143 21.94 22.40 7.56
C THR A 143 22.91 21.83 6.55
N LYS A 144 23.61 20.71 6.89
CA LYS A 144 24.50 19.96 5.97
C LYS A 144 24.33 18.46 6.16
N ILE A 145 24.57 17.71 5.10
CA ILE A 145 24.70 16.26 5.05
C ILE A 145 26.08 15.97 4.45
N ASP A 146 26.98 15.42 5.23
CA ASP A 146 28.42 15.39 4.91
C ASP A 146 28.92 16.81 4.55
N ASP A 147 29.57 16.99 3.43
CA ASP A 147 30.05 18.31 2.97
C ASP A 147 28.99 19.10 2.17
N THR A 148 27.80 18.54 1.94
CA THR A 148 26.76 19.16 1.12
C THR A 148 25.78 19.99 1.94
N ALA A 149 25.62 21.27 1.61
CA ALA A 149 24.59 22.11 2.18
C ALA A 149 23.19 21.60 1.77
N VAL A 150 22.26 21.58 2.74
CA VAL A 150 20.89 21.10 2.51
C VAL A 150 20.03 22.16 1.79
N LYS A 151 20.35 23.44 1.97
CA LYS A 151 19.62 24.54 1.33
C LYS A 151 19.67 24.40 -0.19
N GLY A 152 18.50 24.29 -0.82
CA GLY A 152 18.34 24.10 -2.27
C GLY A 152 18.19 22.63 -2.70
N LEU A 153 18.36 21.67 -1.80
CA LEU A 153 18.02 20.27 -2.08
C LEU A 153 16.52 20.03 -1.92
N SER A 154 15.97 19.17 -2.75
CA SER A 154 14.67 18.57 -2.48
C SER A 154 14.74 17.64 -1.26
N LEU A 155 13.60 17.43 -0.58
CA LEU A 155 13.53 16.50 0.55
C LEU A 155 14.00 15.08 0.15
N ASN A 156 13.65 14.63 -1.07
CA ASN A 156 14.05 13.33 -1.59
C ASN A 156 15.57 13.21 -1.78
N GLU A 157 16.24 14.27 -2.26
CA GLU A 157 17.69 14.28 -2.38
C GLU A 157 18.38 14.25 -1.03
N ALA A 158 17.85 14.99 -0.04
CA ALA A 158 18.34 14.93 1.33
C ALA A 158 18.19 13.52 1.93
N VAL A 159 17.01 12.88 1.76
CA VAL A 159 16.77 11.49 2.16
C VAL A 159 17.76 10.54 1.50
N LYS A 160 17.98 10.67 0.18
CA LYS A 160 18.93 9.82 -0.56
C LYS A 160 20.35 9.89 -0.01
N ARG A 161 20.79 11.09 0.44
CA ARG A 161 22.14 11.28 1.04
C ARG A 161 22.22 10.73 2.46
N MET A 162 21.15 10.83 3.24
CA MET A 162 21.09 10.27 4.59
C MET A 162 20.97 8.75 4.60
N ARG A 163 20.44 8.13 3.53
CA ARG A 163 20.45 6.68 3.32
C ARG A 163 21.81 6.20 2.83
N GLY A 164 22.07 4.91 2.88
CA GLY A 164 23.30 4.26 2.42
C GLY A 164 23.38 2.83 2.87
N GLU A 165 24.58 2.22 2.79
CA GLU A 165 24.78 0.86 3.27
C GLU A 165 24.86 0.82 4.81
N PRO A 166 24.36 -0.26 5.45
CA PRO A 166 24.41 -0.41 6.89
C PRO A 166 25.86 -0.41 7.38
N GLY A 167 26.10 0.19 8.54
CA GLY A 167 27.44 0.33 9.13
C GLY A 167 28.26 1.51 8.58
N THR A 168 27.83 2.17 7.51
CA THR A 168 28.49 3.39 7.01
C THR A 168 28.11 4.61 7.85
N LYS A 169 29.01 5.60 7.91
CA LYS A 169 28.76 6.83 8.65
C LYS A 169 28.22 7.93 7.75
N VAL A 170 27.39 8.80 8.33
CA VAL A 170 26.98 10.09 7.73
C VAL A 170 27.20 11.18 8.80
N MET A 171 27.69 12.32 8.36
CA MET A 171 27.85 13.50 9.19
C MET A 171 26.68 14.46 8.95
N LEU A 172 25.90 14.76 9.96
CA LEU A 172 24.84 15.74 9.89
C LEU A 172 25.22 16.98 10.69
N THR A 173 25.16 18.16 10.07
CA THR A 173 25.32 19.42 10.79
C THR A 173 23.94 19.90 11.20
N ILE A 174 23.71 20.00 12.51
CA ILE A 174 22.43 20.31 13.13
C ILE A 174 22.46 21.75 13.67
N TYR A 175 21.42 22.51 13.37
CA TYR A 175 21.12 23.76 14.05
C TYR A 175 19.95 23.56 15.01
N ARG A 176 20.17 23.76 16.31
CA ARG A 176 19.14 23.66 17.35
C ARG A 176 18.72 25.05 17.80
N LYS A 177 17.50 25.44 17.44
CA LYS A 177 16.96 26.79 17.67
C LYS A 177 16.95 27.14 19.17
N ASP A 178 16.52 26.23 20.04
CA ASP A 178 16.36 26.46 21.48
C ASP A 178 17.70 26.71 22.18
N GLU A 179 18.78 26.14 21.66
CA GLU A 179 20.15 26.31 22.19
C GLU A 179 20.96 27.35 21.37
N ASN A 180 20.40 27.89 20.30
CA ASN A 180 21.06 28.75 19.32
C ASN A 180 22.45 28.24 18.92
N ARG A 181 22.57 26.93 18.68
CA ARG A 181 23.84 26.24 18.47
C ARG A 181 23.84 25.40 17.21
N THR A 182 24.95 25.48 16.48
CA THR A 182 25.23 24.57 15.36
C THR A 182 26.33 23.59 15.76
N PHE A 183 26.09 22.30 15.54
CA PHE A 183 27.05 21.25 15.88
C PHE A 183 26.97 20.05 14.92
N PRO A 184 28.10 19.35 14.67
CA PRO A 184 28.12 18.14 13.86
C PRO A 184 27.71 16.94 14.69
N VAL A 185 26.97 16.00 14.07
CA VAL A 185 26.58 14.71 14.64
C VAL A 185 26.96 13.61 13.67
N SER A 186 27.86 12.73 14.07
CA SER A 186 28.22 11.55 13.28
C SER A 186 27.29 10.40 13.62
N ILE A 187 26.61 9.84 12.61
CA ILE A 187 25.63 8.77 12.78
C ILE A 187 26.05 7.57 11.93
N VAL A 188 26.05 6.39 12.53
CA VAL A 188 26.20 5.13 11.81
C VAL A 188 24.83 4.73 11.27
N ARG A 189 24.75 4.46 9.96
CA ARG A 189 23.50 3.99 9.32
C ARG A 189 23.20 2.57 9.78
N GLU A 190 21.96 2.34 10.18
CA GLU A 190 21.48 1.02 10.61
C GLU A 190 20.16 0.69 9.92
N GLU A 191 19.74 -0.59 10.01
CA GLU A 191 18.39 -0.98 9.65
C GLU A 191 17.39 -0.36 10.61
N ILE A 192 16.53 0.49 10.09
CA ILE A 192 15.44 1.15 10.80
C ILE A 192 14.16 0.37 10.56
N LYS A 193 13.45 0.09 11.64
CA LYS A 193 12.11 -0.54 11.59
C LYS A 193 11.05 0.54 11.73
N THR A 194 10.18 0.66 10.74
CA THR A 194 9.05 1.59 10.82
C THR A 194 8.02 1.07 11.82
N GLN A 195 7.48 1.96 12.65
CA GLN A 195 6.37 1.64 13.54
C GLN A 195 5.05 1.93 12.82
N SER A 196 4.44 0.90 12.24
CA SER A 196 3.13 1.04 11.58
C SER A 196 1.96 1.00 12.56
N VAL A 197 2.17 0.65 13.83
CA VAL A 197 1.12 0.48 14.83
C VAL A 197 1.36 1.40 16.02
N LYS A 198 0.32 2.18 16.36
CA LYS A 198 0.26 2.98 17.60
C LYS A 198 -1.04 2.62 18.34
N GLY A 199 -1.06 2.76 19.65
CA GLY A 199 -2.30 2.52 20.41
C GLY A 199 -2.16 2.95 21.85
N LYS A 200 -3.28 3.40 22.41
CA LYS A 200 -3.39 3.80 23.83
C LYS A 200 -4.82 3.64 24.33
N VAL A 201 -4.96 3.57 25.65
CA VAL A 201 -6.27 3.75 26.31
C VAL A 201 -6.56 5.25 26.30
N MET A 202 -7.70 5.62 25.69
CA MET A 202 -8.13 7.02 25.60
C MET A 202 -8.78 7.49 26.89
N GLU A 203 -9.62 6.64 27.47
CA GLU A 203 -10.33 6.81 28.73
C GLU A 203 -10.74 5.42 29.29
N PRO A 204 -11.14 5.29 30.55
CA PRO A 204 -11.48 4.01 31.14
C PRO A 204 -12.52 3.23 30.33
N GLY A 205 -12.16 2.06 29.86
CA GLY A 205 -12.96 1.18 29.04
C GLY A 205 -12.89 1.42 27.53
N PHE A 206 -12.17 2.44 27.02
CA PHE A 206 -12.14 2.74 25.61
C PHE A 206 -10.71 2.85 25.08
N GLY A 207 -10.39 1.96 24.13
CA GLY A 207 -9.10 1.90 23.47
C GLY A 207 -9.13 2.53 22.07
N TRP A 208 -7.96 2.98 21.63
CA TRP A 208 -7.66 3.41 20.26
C TRP A 208 -6.43 2.68 19.78
N ILE A 209 -6.51 2.12 18.59
CA ILE A 209 -5.38 1.51 17.90
C ILE A 209 -5.36 1.99 16.46
N ARG A 210 -4.18 2.47 16.00
CA ARG A 210 -3.96 2.94 14.65
C ARG A 210 -3.03 1.99 13.92
N LEU A 211 -3.40 1.65 12.70
CA LEU A 211 -2.53 1.01 11.72
C LEU A 211 -2.33 1.98 10.56
N SER A 212 -1.09 2.33 10.26
CA SER A 212 -0.74 3.33 9.23
C SER A 212 -0.25 2.71 7.93
N GLN A 213 0.06 1.40 7.93
CA GLN A 213 0.45 0.64 6.74
C GLN A 213 0.44 -0.87 7.02
N PHE A 214 0.05 -1.67 6.04
CA PHE A 214 0.06 -3.14 6.11
C PHE A 214 1.40 -3.70 5.61
N GLN A 215 2.36 -3.89 6.51
CA GLN A 215 3.70 -4.41 6.25
C GLN A 215 3.87 -5.83 6.82
N GLU A 216 5.00 -6.49 6.55
CA GLU A 216 5.27 -7.86 7.04
C GLU A 216 5.14 -8.02 8.55
N ARG A 217 5.54 -7.00 9.30
CA ARG A 217 5.50 -7.01 10.77
C ARG A 217 4.21 -6.47 11.37
N SER A 218 3.35 -5.88 10.55
CA SER A 218 2.18 -5.16 11.06
C SER A 218 1.25 -6.04 11.89
N VAL A 219 1.09 -7.31 11.54
CA VAL A 219 0.23 -8.24 12.29
C VAL A 219 0.80 -8.53 13.68
N ASP A 220 2.11 -8.82 13.77
CA ASP A 220 2.78 -9.06 15.06
C ASP A 220 2.75 -7.82 15.95
N ASP A 221 3.05 -6.65 15.39
CA ASP A 221 3.08 -5.39 16.14
C ASP A 221 1.64 -5.00 16.57
N PHE A 222 0.64 -5.27 15.73
CA PHE A 222 -0.77 -4.99 16.01
C PHE A 222 -1.33 -5.89 17.13
N THR A 223 -1.07 -7.20 17.05
CA THR A 223 -1.50 -8.14 18.08
C THR A 223 -0.81 -7.87 19.42
N LYS A 224 0.48 -7.55 19.40
CA LYS A 224 1.21 -7.11 20.58
C LYS A 224 0.60 -5.87 21.22
N LYS A 225 0.28 -4.86 20.41
CA LYS A 225 -0.33 -3.62 20.91
C LYS A 225 -1.73 -3.88 21.49
N LEU A 226 -2.52 -4.76 20.90
CA LEU A 226 -3.80 -5.18 21.48
C LEU A 226 -3.64 -5.93 22.79
N GLU A 227 -2.63 -6.80 22.93
CA GLU A 227 -2.30 -7.46 24.22
C GLU A 227 -1.92 -6.44 25.30
N GLU A 228 -1.13 -5.41 24.94
CA GLU A 228 -0.77 -4.31 25.85
C GLU A 228 -2.01 -3.51 26.30
N LEU A 229 -2.90 -3.16 25.37
CA LEU A 229 -4.17 -2.48 25.67
C LEU A 229 -5.05 -3.32 26.59
N TYR A 230 -5.15 -4.63 26.34
CA TYR A 230 -5.91 -5.53 27.18
C TYR A 230 -5.34 -5.64 28.60
N LYS A 231 -4.02 -5.61 28.77
CA LYS A 231 -3.38 -5.60 30.10
C LYS A 231 -3.66 -4.30 30.86
N GLN A 232 -3.72 -3.17 30.14
CA GLN A 232 -4.03 -1.86 30.75
C GLN A 232 -5.51 -1.72 31.08
N GLU A 233 -6.40 -2.25 30.22
CA GLU A 233 -7.85 -2.16 30.35
C GLU A 233 -8.51 -3.52 30.05
N PRO A 234 -8.50 -4.47 31.00
CA PRO A 234 -9.10 -5.79 30.79
C PRO A 234 -10.63 -5.77 30.62
N LYS A 235 -11.30 -4.70 31.08
CA LYS A 235 -12.74 -4.49 30.97
C LYS A 235 -13.09 -3.53 29.85
N MET A 236 -12.45 -3.69 28.68
CA MET A 236 -12.67 -2.86 27.52
C MET A 236 -14.13 -2.90 27.07
N ARG A 237 -14.74 -1.72 26.94
CA ARG A 237 -16.14 -1.51 26.52
C ARG A 237 -16.27 -1.07 25.08
N GLY A 238 -15.16 -0.62 24.46
CA GLY A 238 -15.13 -0.21 23.08
C GLY A 238 -13.71 -0.01 22.56
N LEU A 239 -13.53 -0.23 21.26
CA LEU A 239 -12.27 -0.03 20.57
C LEU A 239 -12.48 0.79 19.29
N VAL A 240 -11.58 1.75 19.04
CA VAL A 240 -11.50 2.46 17.77
C VAL A 240 -10.30 1.93 17.00
N LEU A 241 -10.55 1.36 15.80
CA LEU A 241 -9.53 1.02 14.82
C LEU A 241 -9.36 2.19 13.85
N ASP A 242 -8.20 2.81 13.83
CA ASP A 242 -7.91 3.98 13.01
C ASP A 242 -7.07 3.58 11.78
N LEU A 243 -7.68 3.64 10.61
CA LEU A 243 -7.08 3.36 9.30
C LEU A 243 -6.98 4.64 8.44
N ARG A 244 -7.15 5.82 9.01
CA ARG A 244 -7.01 7.09 8.27
C ARG A 244 -5.59 7.26 7.74
N ASN A 245 -5.46 7.71 6.49
CA ASN A 245 -4.18 7.86 5.77
C ASN A 245 -3.35 6.55 5.76
N ASP A 246 -3.99 5.40 5.74
CA ASP A 246 -3.34 4.10 5.56
C ASP A 246 -3.48 3.67 4.09
N PRO A 247 -2.41 3.74 3.27
CA PRO A 247 -2.47 3.43 1.84
C PRO A 247 -2.64 1.93 1.56
N GLY A 248 -2.72 1.11 2.62
CA GLY A 248 -2.83 -0.33 2.52
C GLY A 248 -1.47 -1.04 2.61
N GLY A 249 -1.29 -2.07 1.80
CA GLY A 249 -0.10 -2.91 1.76
C GLY A 249 -0.44 -4.38 1.50
N LEU A 250 0.05 -5.27 2.35
CA LEU A 250 -0.03 -6.71 2.15
C LEU A 250 -1.42 -7.26 2.40
N LEU A 251 -1.93 -8.04 1.44
CA LEU A 251 -3.25 -8.65 1.49
C LEU A 251 -3.41 -9.62 2.67
N ASP A 252 -2.44 -10.48 2.88
CA ASP A 252 -2.44 -11.44 3.98
C ASP A 252 -2.49 -10.73 5.36
N ALA A 253 -1.81 -9.59 5.50
CA ALA A 253 -1.90 -8.77 6.71
C ALA A 253 -3.31 -8.19 6.90
N ALA A 254 -4.00 -7.77 5.82
CA ALA A 254 -5.40 -7.33 5.90
C ALA A 254 -6.34 -8.46 6.33
N VAL A 255 -6.13 -9.67 5.79
CA VAL A 255 -6.89 -10.87 6.18
C VAL A 255 -6.66 -11.19 7.66
N ALA A 256 -5.41 -11.16 8.13
CA ALA A 256 -5.05 -11.40 9.54
C ALA A 256 -5.69 -10.37 10.49
N VAL A 257 -5.61 -9.06 10.16
CA VAL A 257 -6.24 -8.00 10.96
C VAL A 257 -7.76 -8.17 10.99
N SER A 258 -8.39 -8.54 9.88
CA SER A 258 -9.82 -8.85 9.83
C SER A 258 -10.17 -10.07 10.69
N ALA A 259 -9.31 -11.11 10.69
CA ALA A 259 -9.50 -12.33 11.49
C ALA A 259 -9.46 -12.08 13.01
N ILE A 260 -8.83 -10.99 13.46
CA ILE A 260 -8.85 -10.59 14.88
C ILE A 260 -10.28 -10.26 15.33
N PHE A 261 -11.08 -9.65 14.46
CA PHE A 261 -12.39 -9.09 14.83
C PHE A 261 -13.57 -9.91 14.32
N LEU A 262 -13.40 -10.68 13.25
CA LEU A 262 -14.47 -11.46 12.62
C LEU A 262 -14.53 -12.90 13.16
N PRO A 263 -15.68 -13.57 13.04
CA PRO A 263 -15.77 -15.01 13.29
C PRO A 263 -14.79 -15.81 12.42
N ASP A 264 -14.54 -17.06 12.83
CA ASP A 264 -13.66 -17.94 12.05
C ASP A 264 -14.33 -18.41 10.75
N ASN A 265 -13.51 -18.66 9.73
CA ASN A 265 -13.89 -19.20 8.43
C ASN A 265 -14.94 -18.37 7.64
N VAL A 266 -15.04 -17.06 7.90
CA VAL A 266 -15.87 -16.15 7.09
C VAL A 266 -15.03 -15.46 6.01
N VAL A 267 -15.67 -15.10 4.89
CA VAL A 267 -15.01 -14.40 3.79
C VAL A 267 -14.61 -12.99 4.23
N VAL A 268 -13.37 -12.60 3.98
CA VAL A 268 -12.84 -11.24 4.17
C VAL A 268 -12.90 -10.46 2.85
N VAL A 269 -12.43 -11.08 1.78
CA VAL A 269 -12.34 -10.47 0.46
C VAL A 269 -12.30 -11.57 -0.59
N SER A 270 -12.89 -11.33 -1.76
CA SER A 270 -12.71 -12.18 -2.93
C SER A 270 -12.02 -11.41 -4.05
N THR A 271 -11.34 -12.16 -4.92
CA THR A 271 -10.67 -11.63 -6.10
C THR A 271 -11.27 -12.24 -7.36
N ASN A 272 -11.29 -11.46 -8.45
CA ASN A 272 -11.69 -11.93 -9.76
C ASN A 272 -10.83 -11.27 -10.83
N GLY A 273 -10.21 -12.07 -11.68
CA GLY A 273 -9.38 -11.62 -12.79
C GLY A 273 -9.51 -12.56 -13.99
N GLN A 274 -8.66 -12.37 -14.98
CA GLN A 274 -8.70 -13.11 -16.23
C GLN A 274 -8.32 -14.60 -16.04
N LEU A 275 -7.29 -14.86 -15.25
CA LEU A 275 -6.79 -16.22 -15.00
C LEU A 275 -7.64 -16.92 -13.94
N ALA A 276 -7.79 -18.25 -14.05
CA ALA A 276 -8.56 -19.05 -13.09
C ALA A 276 -8.00 -18.93 -11.66
N GLU A 277 -6.68 -18.92 -11.50
CA GLU A 277 -6.00 -18.76 -10.22
C GLU A 277 -6.15 -17.38 -9.59
N SER A 278 -6.62 -16.38 -10.36
CA SER A 278 -6.94 -15.04 -9.83
C SER A 278 -8.35 -14.91 -9.27
N LYS A 279 -9.15 -15.99 -9.34
CA LYS A 279 -10.50 -16.08 -8.78
C LYS A 279 -10.43 -16.82 -7.45
N PHE A 280 -10.40 -16.08 -6.35
CA PHE A 280 -10.15 -16.64 -5.05
C PHE A 280 -10.94 -15.92 -3.94
N ALA A 281 -11.30 -16.65 -2.87
CA ALA A 281 -11.94 -16.08 -1.69
C ALA A 281 -11.04 -16.30 -0.46
N TYR A 282 -10.59 -15.20 0.12
CA TYR A 282 -9.78 -15.18 1.34
C TYR A 282 -10.68 -15.15 2.56
N LYS A 283 -10.43 -16.04 3.50
CA LYS A 283 -11.22 -16.18 4.72
C LYS A 283 -10.39 -15.90 5.96
N THR A 284 -11.03 -15.78 7.11
CA THR A 284 -10.40 -15.53 8.41
C THR A 284 -9.62 -16.73 8.98
N SER A 285 -9.41 -17.80 8.20
CA SER A 285 -8.65 -18.97 8.63
C SER A 285 -7.14 -18.81 8.41
N PRO A 286 -6.29 -19.41 9.25
CA PRO A 286 -4.84 -19.22 9.23
C PRO A 286 -4.15 -19.51 7.89
N GLU A 287 -4.68 -20.45 7.09
CA GLU A 287 -4.13 -20.80 5.78
C GLU A 287 -4.10 -19.62 4.79
N TYR A 288 -4.92 -18.57 5.01
CA TYR A 288 -5.02 -17.40 4.13
C TYR A 288 -4.11 -16.24 4.52
N TYR A 289 -3.53 -16.26 5.75
CA TYR A 289 -2.70 -15.15 6.21
C TYR A 289 -1.37 -15.56 6.86
N ARG A 290 -1.16 -16.85 7.20
CA ARG A 290 0.13 -17.32 7.73
C ARG A 290 1.16 -17.43 6.62
N ARG A 291 2.31 -16.78 6.81
CA ARG A 291 3.42 -16.79 5.86
C ARG A 291 4.41 -17.94 6.06
N SER A 292 4.56 -18.44 7.28
CA SER A 292 5.53 -19.51 7.61
C SER A 292 5.15 -20.24 8.90
N GLY A 293 5.70 -21.44 9.10
CA GLY A 293 5.50 -22.25 10.30
C GLY A 293 6.02 -21.54 11.55
N GLY A 294 5.15 -21.19 12.47
CA GLY A 294 5.41 -20.53 13.73
C GLY A 294 4.12 -20.36 14.53
N ASN A 295 4.19 -19.81 15.72
CA ASN A 295 3.00 -19.45 16.50
C ASN A 295 2.22 -18.36 15.76
N ASP A 296 0.94 -18.64 15.50
CA ASP A 296 0.04 -17.69 14.88
C ASP A 296 -0.25 -16.51 15.83
N PRO A 297 0.10 -15.25 15.44
CA PRO A 297 -0.07 -14.09 16.32
C PRO A 297 -1.54 -13.80 16.63
N VAL A 298 -2.48 -14.11 15.71
CA VAL A 298 -3.92 -13.92 15.92
C VAL A 298 -4.46 -14.95 16.94
N VAL A 299 -4.07 -16.22 16.80
CA VAL A 299 -4.45 -17.28 17.74
C VAL A 299 -3.89 -16.97 19.13
N ARG A 300 -2.61 -16.58 19.20
CA ARG A 300 -1.97 -16.19 20.48
C ARG A 300 -2.71 -15.02 21.15
N LEU A 301 -3.07 -13.99 20.37
CA LEU A 301 -3.84 -12.84 20.88
C LEU A 301 -5.17 -13.30 21.50
N HIS A 302 -5.95 -14.14 20.78
CA HIS A 302 -7.22 -14.62 21.29
C HIS A 302 -7.08 -15.46 22.57
N GLN A 303 -6.04 -16.27 22.67
CA GLN A 303 -5.72 -17.00 23.90
C GLN A 303 -5.38 -16.05 25.05
N ALA A 304 -4.50 -15.07 24.82
CA ALA A 304 -4.06 -14.11 25.81
C ALA A 304 -5.17 -13.17 26.31
N THR A 305 -6.11 -12.82 25.43
CA THR A 305 -7.19 -11.85 25.70
C THR A 305 -8.57 -12.49 25.85
N LYS A 306 -8.65 -13.82 25.94
CA LYS A 306 -9.90 -14.60 26.05
C LYS A 306 -10.90 -14.24 24.92
N GLY A 307 -10.39 -13.89 23.74
CA GLY A 307 -11.20 -13.57 22.56
C GLY A 307 -12.00 -12.28 22.64
N VAL A 308 -11.70 -11.36 23.56
CA VAL A 308 -12.47 -10.13 23.78
C VAL A 308 -12.64 -9.30 22.49
N TYR A 309 -11.63 -9.30 21.60
CA TYR A 309 -11.65 -8.52 20.37
C TYR A 309 -12.63 -9.04 19.32
N LYS A 310 -13.13 -10.27 19.44
CA LYS A 310 -14.22 -10.79 18.60
C LYS A 310 -15.58 -10.11 18.89
N THR A 311 -15.77 -9.61 20.11
CA THR A 311 -17.09 -9.14 20.58
C THR A 311 -17.13 -7.70 21.07
N VAL A 312 -15.98 -7.10 21.45
CA VAL A 312 -15.94 -5.71 21.91
C VAL A 312 -16.57 -4.77 20.86
N PRO A 313 -17.43 -3.82 21.23
CA PRO A 313 -17.92 -2.80 20.32
C PRO A 313 -16.79 -2.12 19.56
N LEU A 314 -16.92 -2.03 18.23
CA LEU A 314 -15.86 -1.58 17.33
C LEU A 314 -16.34 -0.47 16.41
N VAL A 315 -15.55 0.60 16.33
CA VAL A 315 -15.66 1.65 15.32
C VAL A 315 -14.39 1.63 14.49
N VAL A 316 -14.52 1.80 13.17
CA VAL A 316 -13.38 1.96 12.26
C VAL A 316 -13.38 3.38 11.69
N LEU A 317 -12.30 4.11 11.90
CA LEU A 317 -12.08 5.42 11.29
C LEU A 317 -11.36 5.28 9.96
N VAL A 318 -11.93 5.88 8.92
CA VAL A 318 -11.38 5.88 7.55
C VAL A 318 -11.44 7.27 6.94
N ASN A 319 -10.60 7.49 5.93
CA ASN A 319 -10.69 8.68 5.09
C ASN A 319 -10.23 8.36 3.65
N GLU A 320 -10.18 9.34 2.79
CA GLU A 320 -9.74 9.21 1.40
C GLU A 320 -8.26 8.75 1.24
N GLY A 321 -7.45 8.84 2.29
CA GLY A 321 -6.12 8.22 2.34
C GLY A 321 -6.13 6.74 2.74
N SER A 322 -7.30 6.20 3.12
CA SER A 322 -7.48 4.76 3.38
C SER A 322 -7.65 4.03 2.05
N ALA A 323 -6.71 3.16 1.68
CA ALA A 323 -6.70 2.52 0.37
C ALA A 323 -6.40 1.01 0.45
N SER A 324 -6.83 0.23 -0.56
CA SER A 324 -6.42 -1.16 -0.77
C SER A 324 -6.68 -2.06 0.46
N ALA A 325 -5.63 -2.54 1.16
CA ALA A 325 -5.74 -3.39 2.36
C ALA A 325 -6.61 -2.76 3.46
N SER A 326 -6.55 -1.43 3.66
CA SER A 326 -7.43 -0.71 4.59
C SER A 326 -8.90 -0.81 4.18
N GLU A 327 -9.18 -0.75 2.87
CA GLU A 327 -10.53 -0.88 2.33
C GLU A 327 -11.06 -2.31 2.42
N ILE A 328 -10.16 -3.29 2.32
CA ILE A 328 -10.48 -4.71 2.56
C ILE A 328 -10.95 -4.89 3.99
N VAL A 329 -10.20 -4.39 4.98
CA VAL A 329 -10.55 -4.49 6.40
C VAL A 329 -11.86 -3.74 6.69
N ALA A 330 -11.97 -2.48 6.25
CA ALA A 330 -13.16 -1.68 6.48
C ALA A 330 -14.40 -2.30 5.82
N GLY A 331 -14.29 -2.75 4.56
CA GLY A 331 -15.39 -3.39 3.82
C GLY A 331 -15.82 -4.72 4.41
N ALA A 332 -14.86 -5.54 4.86
CA ALA A 332 -15.17 -6.80 5.53
C ALA A 332 -15.91 -6.58 6.86
N LEU A 333 -15.43 -5.67 7.71
CA LEU A 333 -16.04 -5.36 8.99
C LEU A 333 -17.43 -4.71 8.82
N GLN A 334 -17.62 -3.89 7.78
CA GLN A 334 -18.91 -3.30 7.43
C GLN A 334 -19.91 -4.36 6.96
N ASP A 335 -19.54 -5.18 5.99
CA ASP A 335 -20.42 -6.19 5.39
C ASP A 335 -20.86 -7.25 6.40
N HIS A 336 -19.97 -7.65 7.31
CA HIS A 336 -20.31 -8.53 8.44
C HIS A 336 -21.02 -7.82 9.60
N LYS A 337 -21.31 -6.52 9.49
CA LYS A 337 -21.94 -5.70 10.56
C LYS A 337 -21.16 -5.78 11.88
N ARG A 338 -19.86 -5.98 11.80
CA ARG A 338 -18.99 -6.13 12.97
C ARG A 338 -18.58 -4.78 13.56
N ALA A 339 -18.47 -3.75 12.72
CA ALA A 339 -18.09 -2.41 13.14
C ALA A 339 -18.94 -1.35 12.45
N THR A 340 -19.07 -0.19 13.09
CA THR A 340 -19.55 1.03 12.43
C THR A 340 -18.35 1.70 11.76
N ILE A 341 -18.43 1.94 10.45
CA ILE A 341 -17.39 2.66 9.69
C ILE A 341 -17.72 4.15 9.74
N MET A 342 -16.80 4.97 10.24
CA MET A 342 -16.96 6.41 10.40
C MET A 342 -15.84 7.17 9.72
N GLY A 343 -16.12 8.32 9.15
CA GLY A 343 -15.13 9.14 8.44
C GLY A 343 -15.61 9.62 7.08
N SER A 344 -14.71 9.79 6.13
CA SER A 344 -15.01 10.10 4.73
C SER A 344 -14.85 8.86 3.83
N GLN A 345 -15.41 8.93 2.62
CA GLN A 345 -15.31 7.86 1.63
C GLN A 345 -13.85 7.56 1.30
N THR A 346 -13.47 6.28 1.29
CA THR A 346 -12.11 5.84 1.09
C THR A 346 -11.62 6.02 -0.36
N PHE A 347 -10.36 5.77 -0.62
CA PHE A 347 -9.68 6.04 -1.88
C PHE A 347 -10.32 5.33 -3.09
N GLY A 348 -10.63 4.05 -2.96
CA GLY A 348 -11.24 3.25 -4.03
C GLY A 348 -10.25 2.39 -4.81
N LYS A 349 -9.12 1.99 -4.23
CA LYS A 349 -8.18 1.08 -4.87
C LYS A 349 -8.60 -0.37 -4.69
N GLY A 350 -9.37 -0.87 -5.65
CA GLY A 350 -9.89 -2.23 -5.66
C GLY A 350 -9.14 -3.17 -6.61
N SER A 351 -7.92 -2.84 -7.02
CA SER A 351 -7.09 -3.66 -7.93
C SER A 351 -6.01 -4.45 -7.18
N VAL A 352 -5.83 -5.71 -7.59
CA VAL A 352 -4.81 -6.64 -7.07
C VAL A 352 -3.57 -6.55 -7.93
N GLN A 353 -2.43 -6.23 -7.34
CA GLN A 353 -1.14 -6.31 -8.02
C GLN A 353 -0.40 -7.57 -7.64
N THR A 354 0.06 -8.31 -8.66
CA THR A 354 1.01 -9.41 -8.51
C THR A 354 2.40 -8.92 -8.87
N VAL A 355 3.38 -9.19 -8.02
CA VAL A 355 4.78 -8.89 -8.28
C VAL A 355 5.47 -10.14 -8.79
N ARG A 356 5.96 -10.10 -10.02
CA ARG A 356 6.73 -11.19 -10.66
C ARG A 356 8.17 -10.75 -10.84
N GLN A 357 9.09 -11.49 -10.24
CA GLN A 357 10.51 -11.24 -10.40
C GLN A 357 10.96 -11.65 -11.80
N LEU A 358 11.66 -10.79 -12.51
CA LEU A 358 12.16 -11.01 -13.87
C LEU A 358 13.65 -11.37 -13.88
N GLY A 359 14.38 -11.02 -12.83
CA GLY A 359 15.79 -11.31 -12.63
C GLY A 359 16.15 -11.20 -11.15
N THR A 360 17.43 -11.09 -10.82
CA THR A 360 17.89 -10.97 -9.42
C THR A 360 17.41 -9.68 -8.74
N ASP A 361 17.31 -8.60 -9.49
CA ASP A 361 17.08 -7.23 -9.01
C ASP A 361 16.08 -6.43 -9.87
N THR A 362 15.30 -7.09 -10.70
CA THR A 362 14.20 -6.48 -11.48
C THR A 362 12.90 -7.24 -11.27
N ALA A 363 11.77 -6.55 -11.32
CA ALA A 363 10.47 -7.16 -11.17
C ALA A 363 9.39 -6.41 -11.97
N LEU A 364 8.31 -7.11 -12.25
CA LEU A 364 7.08 -6.57 -12.83
C LEU A 364 5.98 -6.64 -11.77
N LYS A 365 5.45 -5.48 -11.39
CA LYS A 365 4.19 -5.36 -10.65
C LYS A 365 3.09 -5.13 -11.67
N ILE A 366 2.12 -6.04 -11.77
CA ILE A 366 1.04 -5.99 -12.75
C ILE A 366 -0.29 -6.25 -12.09
N THR A 367 -1.32 -5.52 -12.51
CA THR A 367 -2.70 -5.73 -12.06
C THR A 367 -3.26 -7.01 -12.65
N THR A 368 -3.65 -7.96 -11.80
CA THR A 368 -4.09 -9.31 -12.19
C THR A 368 -5.54 -9.61 -11.83
N ALA A 369 -6.15 -8.84 -10.93
CA ALA A 369 -7.53 -9.04 -10.50
C ALA A 369 -8.13 -7.76 -9.88
N ARG A 370 -9.43 -7.80 -9.60
CA ARG A 370 -10.14 -6.83 -8.76
C ARG A 370 -10.56 -7.45 -7.44
N TYR A 371 -10.64 -6.61 -6.40
CA TYR A 371 -11.17 -6.96 -5.08
C TYR A 371 -12.67 -6.74 -4.99
N TYR A 372 -13.33 -7.62 -4.23
CA TYR A 372 -14.74 -7.53 -3.89
C TYR A 372 -14.91 -7.80 -2.38
N THR A 373 -15.77 -7.01 -1.74
CA THR A 373 -16.11 -7.21 -0.33
C THR A 373 -16.87 -8.54 -0.14
N PRO A 374 -17.10 -9.02 1.09
CA PRO A 374 -17.87 -10.24 1.33
C PRO A 374 -19.25 -10.28 0.64
N ASN A 375 -19.93 -9.14 0.56
CA ASN A 375 -21.21 -9.00 -0.14
C ASN A 375 -21.08 -8.82 -1.66
N GLY A 376 -19.87 -8.97 -2.23
CA GLY A 376 -19.63 -8.88 -3.67
C GLY A 376 -19.58 -7.46 -4.24
N ARG A 377 -19.51 -6.42 -3.38
CA ARG A 377 -19.34 -5.02 -3.85
C ARG A 377 -17.92 -4.80 -4.38
N SER A 378 -17.80 -4.15 -5.54
CA SER A 378 -16.50 -3.71 -6.07
C SER A 378 -15.96 -2.52 -5.25
N ILE A 379 -14.68 -2.60 -4.84
CA ILE A 379 -13.97 -1.49 -4.21
C ILE A 379 -13.43 -0.54 -5.28
N GLN A 380 -13.10 -1.05 -6.49
CA GLN A 380 -12.43 -0.29 -7.55
C GLN A 380 -13.22 0.96 -7.96
N ALA A 381 -12.55 2.11 -7.92
CA ALA A 381 -13.05 3.46 -8.21
C ALA A 381 -14.19 3.95 -7.28
N LYS A 382 -14.73 3.07 -6.43
CA LYS A 382 -15.86 3.36 -5.52
C LYS A 382 -15.43 3.55 -4.08
N GLY A 383 -14.49 2.74 -3.60
CA GLY A 383 -14.07 2.72 -2.20
C GLY A 383 -15.18 2.21 -1.26
N ILE A 384 -14.95 2.42 0.02
CA ILE A 384 -15.90 2.13 1.10
C ILE A 384 -16.58 3.44 1.52
N VAL A 385 -17.90 3.47 1.42
CA VAL A 385 -18.71 4.59 1.92
C VAL A 385 -18.93 4.36 3.41
N PRO A 386 -18.58 5.30 4.30
CA PRO A 386 -18.77 5.16 5.74
C PRO A 386 -20.26 5.14 6.11
N ASP A 387 -20.59 4.49 7.23
CA ASP A 387 -21.93 4.47 7.80
C ASP A 387 -22.29 5.83 8.44
N VAL A 388 -21.27 6.55 8.92
CA VAL A 388 -21.40 7.90 9.48
C VAL A 388 -20.36 8.82 8.86
N LEU A 389 -20.82 9.84 8.17
CA LEU A 389 -19.92 10.84 7.56
C LEU A 389 -19.29 11.70 8.65
N LEU A 390 -17.95 11.68 8.71
CA LEU A 390 -17.13 12.55 9.55
C LEU A 390 -15.97 13.10 8.70
N ASP A 391 -15.83 14.40 8.66
CA ASP A 391 -14.66 15.09 8.14
C ASP A 391 -13.78 15.59 9.31
N ASP A 392 -12.77 16.38 9.05
CA ASP A 392 -11.83 16.89 10.05
C ASP A 392 -12.54 17.75 11.14
N THR A 393 -13.69 18.34 10.81
CA THR A 393 -14.53 19.13 11.72
C THR A 393 -16.02 18.86 11.50
N ALA A 394 -16.86 19.33 12.42
CA ALA A 394 -18.33 19.27 12.28
C ALA A 394 -18.84 20.03 11.04
N GLU A 395 -18.24 21.16 10.73
CA GLU A 395 -18.57 21.94 9.53
C GLU A 395 -18.10 21.29 8.22
N GLY A 396 -17.26 20.26 8.31
CA GLY A 396 -16.61 19.57 7.20
C GLY A 396 -15.45 20.41 6.61
N SER A 397 -14.63 19.79 5.78
CA SER A 397 -13.54 20.47 5.10
C SER A 397 -14.01 21.09 3.79
N PRO A 398 -13.83 22.39 3.56
CA PRO A 398 -14.15 23.03 2.28
C PRO A 398 -13.27 22.49 1.14
N TYR A 399 -12.14 21.86 1.47
CA TYR A 399 -11.17 21.28 0.54
C TYR A 399 -11.31 19.76 0.36
N ALA A 400 -12.32 19.13 0.94
CA ALA A 400 -12.54 17.67 0.82
C ALA A 400 -12.60 17.21 -0.65
N ILE A 401 -13.15 18.03 -1.55
CA ILE A 401 -13.23 17.75 -2.99
C ILE A 401 -11.87 17.70 -3.68
N LEU A 402 -10.84 18.35 -3.12
CA LEU A 402 -9.48 18.37 -3.68
C LEU A 402 -8.68 17.10 -3.32
N ARG A 403 -9.17 16.32 -2.38
CA ARG A 403 -8.54 15.06 -1.98
C ARG A 403 -8.68 14.05 -3.12
N MET A 404 -7.53 13.54 -3.58
CA MET A 404 -7.44 12.63 -4.71
C MET A 404 -7.99 11.26 -4.36
N ARG A 405 -8.71 10.64 -5.29
CA ARG A 405 -9.23 9.28 -5.20
C ARG A 405 -8.82 8.48 -6.43
N GLU A 406 -9.00 7.16 -6.40
CA GLU A 406 -8.70 6.27 -7.52
C GLU A 406 -9.38 6.72 -8.81
N ALA A 407 -10.65 7.12 -8.75
CA ALA A 407 -11.42 7.61 -9.89
C ALA A 407 -10.88 8.93 -10.50
N ASP A 408 -9.99 9.64 -9.80
CA ASP A 408 -9.35 10.87 -10.28
C ASP A 408 -8.00 10.60 -10.98
N LEU A 409 -7.51 9.35 -10.96
CA LEU A 409 -6.25 8.97 -11.59
C LEU A 409 -6.45 8.72 -13.08
N ASP A 410 -5.48 9.19 -13.87
CA ASP A 410 -5.45 8.88 -15.31
C ASP A 410 -5.31 7.36 -15.53
N LYS A 411 -6.05 6.80 -16.49
CA LYS A 411 -6.08 5.37 -16.82
C LYS A 411 -6.50 4.43 -15.67
N HIS A 412 -7.22 4.93 -14.65
CA HIS A 412 -7.74 4.05 -13.61
C HIS A 412 -8.68 2.99 -14.19
N LEU A 413 -8.72 1.83 -13.57
CA LEU A 413 -9.63 0.75 -13.96
C LEU A 413 -11.06 1.08 -13.52
N GLU A 414 -12.05 0.90 -14.41
CA GLU A 414 -13.47 1.01 -14.05
C GLU A 414 -13.84 -0.05 -13.00
N SER A 415 -14.90 0.23 -12.22
CA SER A 415 -15.36 -0.67 -11.14
C SER A 415 -15.77 -2.06 -11.63
N GLY A 416 -16.15 -2.18 -12.91
CA GLY A 416 -16.73 -3.41 -13.49
C GLY A 416 -18.12 -3.74 -12.96
N GLN A 417 -18.72 -2.86 -12.13
CA GLN A 417 -20.07 -2.97 -11.58
C GLN A 417 -20.77 -1.62 -11.62
N GLY A 418 -21.99 -1.56 -12.12
CA GLY A 418 -22.80 -0.35 -12.21
C GLY A 418 -23.01 0.12 -13.65
N ASN A 419 -23.56 1.32 -13.81
CA ASN A 419 -23.79 1.93 -15.11
C ASN A 419 -22.60 2.84 -15.46
N ALA A 420 -21.72 2.38 -16.34
CA ALA A 420 -20.50 3.10 -16.76
C ALA A 420 -20.77 4.55 -17.22
N ASN A 421 -21.93 4.84 -17.84
CA ASN A 421 -22.28 6.20 -18.25
C ASN A 421 -22.56 7.10 -17.03
N LYS A 422 -23.25 6.58 -16.01
CA LYS A 422 -23.55 7.33 -14.78
C LYS A 422 -22.27 7.57 -13.95
N ASP A 423 -21.38 6.59 -13.93
CA ASP A 423 -20.08 6.72 -13.25
C ASP A 423 -19.24 7.83 -13.95
N LYS A 424 -19.18 7.88 -15.28
CA LYS A 424 -18.49 8.93 -16.06
C LYS A 424 -19.11 10.33 -15.91
N GLU A 425 -20.43 10.44 -15.79
CA GLU A 425 -21.08 11.73 -15.52
C GLU A 425 -20.72 12.26 -14.12
N GLN A 426 -20.66 11.36 -13.12
CA GLN A 426 -20.26 11.72 -11.77
C GLN A 426 -18.77 12.13 -11.71
N GLU A 427 -17.90 11.44 -12.45
CA GLU A 427 -16.47 11.80 -12.56
C GLU A 427 -16.29 13.20 -13.17
N LYS A 428 -16.95 13.51 -14.29
CA LYS A 428 -16.91 14.85 -14.92
C LYS A 428 -17.45 15.96 -14.00
N ALA A 429 -18.53 15.67 -13.28
CA ALA A 429 -19.10 16.63 -12.33
C ALA A 429 -18.12 16.90 -11.17
N ARG A 430 -17.42 15.86 -10.70
CA ARG A 430 -16.40 15.96 -9.68
C ARG A 430 -15.16 16.73 -10.15
N GLU A 431 -14.68 16.45 -11.37
CA GLU A 431 -13.54 17.16 -11.97
C GLU A 431 -13.81 18.65 -12.06
N LYS A 432 -14.99 19.05 -12.57
CA LYS A 432 -15.40 20.45 -12.62
C LYS A 432 -15.47 21.11 -11.24
N ALA A 433 -16.06 20.43 -10.26
CA ALA A 433 -16.12 20.92 -8.88
C ALA A 433 -14.73 21.06 -8.24
N ARG A 434 -13.80 20.19 -8.62
CA ARG A 434 -12.39 20.23 -8.17
C ARG A 434 -11.65 21.41 -8.78
N GLU A 435 -11.81 21.69 -10.06
CA GLU A 435 -11.22 22.87 -10.70
C GLU A 435 -11.73 24.18 -10.06
N GLU A 436 -13.02 24.28 -9.75
CA GLU A 436 -13.61 25.42 -9.07
C GLU A 436 -13.04 25.59 -7.64
N ALA A 437 -12.85 24.48 -6.91
CA ALA A 437 -12.26 24.49 -5.57
C ALA A 437 -10.77 24.88 -5.58
N MET A 438 -10.02 24.44 -6.60
CA MET A 438 -8.61 24.84 -6.79
C MET A 438 -8.47 26.37 -6.98
N LYS A 439 -9.30 26.96 -7.84
CA LYS A 439 -9.31 28.42 -8.05
C LYS A 439 -9.58 29.18 -6.75
N ARG A 440 -10.53 28.71 -5.93
CA ARG A 440 -10.82 29.30 -4.61
C ARG A 440 -9.65 29.16 -3.64
N LEU A 441 -8.97 28.00 -3.65
CA LEU A 441 -7.80 27.76 -2.79
C LEU A 441 -6.64 28.70 -3.14
N GLU A 442 -6.42 28.97 -4.44
CA GLU A 442 -5.41 29.93 -4.90
C GLU A 442 -5.73 31.36 -4.42
N GLU A 443 -6.99 31.74 -4.42
CA GLU A 443 -7.42 33.05 -3.87
C GLU A 443 -7.23 33.14 -2.35
N GLU A 444 -7.55 32.04 -1.61
CA GLU A 444 -7.42 31.98 -0.15
C GLU A 444 -5.97 31.79 0.32
N SER A 445 -5.09 31.20 -0.50
CA SER A 445 -3.67 30.98 -0.17
C SER A 445 -2.89 32.29 0.00
N LYS A 446 -3.45 33.40 -0.48
CA LYS A 446 -2.91 34.74 -0.30
C LYS A 446 -3.12 35.32 1.12
N LYS A 447 -3.84 34.59 2.01
CA LYS A 447 -4.06 34.94 3.42
C LYS A 447 -3.05 34.27 4.36
N PRO A 448 -2.65 34.90 5.49
CA PRO A 448 -1.62 34.35 6.39
C PRO A 448 -1.98 32.99 7.01
N ASN A 449 -0.99 32.11 7.15
CA ASN A 449 -1.12 30.63 7.29
C ASN A 449 -0.99 30.15 8.76
N SER A 450 -1.67 30.74 9.75
CA SER A 450 -1.48 30.36 11.16
C SER A 450 -2.38 29.26 11.74
N GLU A 451 -3.38 28.71 11.00
CA GLU A 451 -4.41 27.81 11.60
C GLU A 451 -4.68 26.49 10.84
N ARG A 452 -3.80 26.05 9.94
CA ARG A 452 -4.12 25.01 8.95
C ARG A 452 -3.51 23.62 9.16
N ARG A 453 -3.07 23.23 10.35
CA ARG A 453 -2.65 21.84 10.58
C ARG A 453 -3.82 21.05 11.13
N PRO A 454 -4.26 19.97 10.44
CA PRO A 454 -5.20 19.02 11.05
C PRO A 454 -4.59 18.51 12.35
N PRO A 455 -5.41 18.28 13.39
CA PRO A 455 -4.92 17.76 14.66
C PRO A 455 -4.24 16.41 14.44
N GLU A 456 -3.23 16.12 15.24
CA GLU A 456 -2.56 14.81 15.21
C GLU A 456 -3.57 13.72 15.58
N PHE A 457 -3.63 12.66 14.76
CA PHE A 457 -4.51 11.50 15.01
C PHE A 457 -4.22 10.89 16.38
N GLY A 458 -5.28 10.64 17.13
CA GLY A 458 -5.20 10.15 18.50
C GLY A 458 -4.97 11.24 19.55
N SER A 459 -4.89 12.52 19.19
CA SER A 459 -4.80 13.61 20.17
C SER A 459 -6.17 13.96 20.76
N ASP A 460 -6.18 14.75 21.84
CA ASP A 460 -7.41 15.23 22.48
C ASP A 460 -8.20 16.22 21.62
N LYS A 461 -7.61 16.70 20.52
CA LYS A 461 -8.23 17.61 19.53
C LYS A 461 -8.71 16.87 18.27
N ASP A 462 -8.64 15.55 18.25
CA ASP A 462 -9.06 14.72 17.13
C ASP A 462 -10.59 14.57 17.14
N PHE A 463 -11.28 15.45 16.42
CA PHE A 463 -12.74 15.49 16.33
C PHE A 463 -13.33 14.13 15.91
N GLN A 464 -12.79 13.49 14.89
CA GLN A 464 -13.30 12.19 14.40
C GLN A 464 -13.17 11.10 15.47
N LEU A 465 -12.06 11.08 16.21
CA LEU A 465 -11.84 10.15 17.31
C LEU A 465 -12.81 10.42 18.48
N GLU A 466 -13.04 11.68 18.82
CA GLU A 466 -14.04 12.05 19.83
C GLU A 466 -15.43 11.52 19.46
N GLN A 467 -15.86 11.72 18.21
CA GLN A 467 -17.15 11.23 17.74
C GLN A 467 -17.24 9.69 17.72
N ALA A 468 -16.12 9.01 17.37
CA ALA A 468 -16.05 7.55 17.43
C ALA A 468 -16.22 7.02 18.87
N ILE A 469 -15.61 7.68 19.86
CA ILE A 469 -15.78 7.32 21.28
C ILE A 469 -17.21 7.60 21.73
N LYS A 470 -17.84 8.72 21.35
CA LYS A 470 -19.26 9.01 21.61
C LYS A 470 -20.16 7.89 21.04
N ARG A 471 -19.88 7.43 19.82
CA ARG A 471 -20.60 6.31 19.21
C ARG A 471 -20.51 5.04 20.04
N LEU A 472 -19.31 4.69 20.50
CA LEU A 472 -19.08 3.51 21.37
C LEU A 472 -19.79 3.62 22.72
N LYS A 473 -20.00 4.83 23.23
CA LYS A 473 -20.75 5.11 24.46
C LYS A 473 -22.27 5.13 24.27
N GLY A 474 -22.76 4.98 23.03
CA GLY A 474 -24.19 5.15 22.73
C GLY A 474 -24.69 6.60 22.84
N GLN A 475 -23.78 7.58 22.82
CA GLN A 475 -24.09 9.01 22.85
C GLN A 475 -24.39 9.54 21.44
N PRO A 476 -25.12 10.67 21.32
CA PRO A 476 -25.31 11.33 20.02
C PRO A 476 -23.99 11.69 19.35
N VAL A 477 -23.88 11.38 18.06
CA VAL A 477 -22.74 11.69 17.22
C VAL A 477 -23.05 12.91 16.38
N LEU A 478 -22.15 13.88 16.36
CA LEU A 478 -22.21 15.04 15.50
C LEU A 478 -21.57 14.70 14.14
N ALA A 479 -22.40 14.34 13.16
CA ALA A 479 -21.93 14.12 11.78
C ALA A 479 -21.47 15.45 11.17
N SER A 480 -20.47 15.37 10.27
CA SER A 480 -20.01 16.55 9.53
C SER A 480 -20.98 16.92 8.42
N LYS A 481 -21.14 18.23 8.16
CA LYS A 481 -21.95 18.72 7.07
C LYS A 481 -21.42 18.26 5.72
N THR A 482 -22.32 17.81 4.86
CA THR A 482 -22.00 17.48 3.46
C THR A 482 -21.69 18.76 2.66
N GLN A 483 -21.06 18.62 1.49
CA GLN A 483 -20.83 19.75 0.60
C GLN A 483 -22.14 20.39 0.14
N THR A 484 -23.20 19.61 -0.06
CA THR A 484 -24.53 20.11 -0.46
C THR A 484 -25.15 20.98 0.62
N GLU A 485 -25.11 20.55 1.88
CA GLU A 485 -25.62 21.30 3.04
C GLU A 485 -24.86 22.61 3.22
N ARG A 486 -23.52 22.60 3.13
CA ARG A 486 -22.69 23.82 3.18
C ARG A 486 -23.00 24.82 2.05
N THR A 487 -23.32 24.30 0.87
CA THR A 487 -23.64 25.14 -0.30
C THR A 487 -25.04 25.76 -0.17
N ALA A 488 -26.00 25.04 0.40
CA ALA A 488 -27.34 25.53 0.67
C ALA A 488 -27.32 26.69 1.70
N GLU A 489 -26.63 26.49 2.83
CA GLU A 489 -26.50 27.54 3.87
C GLU A 489 -25.85 28.84 3.39
N LYS A 490 -24.89 28.76 2.40
CA LYS A 490 -24.25 29.94 1.79
C LYS A 490 -25.15 30.70 0.78
N LYS A 491 -26.23 30.07 0.31
CA LYS A 491 -27.20 30.72 -0.57
C LYS A 491 -28.31 31.44 0.22
N ASP A 492 -28.50 31.03 1.47
CA ASP A 492 -29.52 31.57 2.38
C ASP A 492 -28.97 32.74 3.26
N GLN A 493 -27.66 33.00 3.17
CA GLN A 493 -26.97 34.18 3.75
C GLN A 493 -26.64 35.21 2.67
#